data_6e741009c16294271939d46e38f27384
#
_entry.id   6e741009c16294271939d46e38f27384
#
_cell.length_a   1.000
_cell.length_b   1.000
_cell.length_c   1.000
_cell.angle_alpha   90.00
_cell.angle_beta   90.00
_cell.angle_gamma   90.00
#
_symmetry.space_group_name_H-M   'P 1'
#
loop_
_entity.id
_entity.type
_entity.pdbx_description
1 polymer ?
#
loop_
_entity_poly.entity_id
_entity_poly.type
_entity_poly.pdbx_seq_one_letter_code
_entity_poly.pdbx_strand_id
1 'polypeptide(L)'
;EGNYRSHHTVPSRGLRIARMMGHITYLAEDGLGKKFGRILKSDGYQYGYGVEFEVESYLRYQGDKFVGRFDANTYLLMTKALDYFDPAADYGHNLTRAVENVQAKFFVASFSTDWRFSPQRSHELVKALIAAQKSVQYIEVKSNHGHDAFLMEDEAYIRAVAAYMNNVYKDCQK
;
A
#
# COMPACT_ATOMS: atom_id res chain seq x y z
N GLU A 1 -10.05 22.87 -11.06
CA GLU A 1 -10.05 21.87 -12.14
C GLU A 1 -8.65 21.57 -12.69
N GLY A 2 -7.64 21.40 -11.83
CA GLY A 2 -6.29 21.02 -12.25
C GLY A 2 -5.41 22.14 -12.82
N ASN A 3 -5.94 23.35 -13.01
CA ASN A 3 -5.22 24.47 -13.62
C ASN A 3 -4.45 25.34 -12.61
N TYR A 4 -4.18 24.82 -11.42
CA TYR A 4 -3.53 25.57 -10.36
C TYR A 4 -2.14 26.11 -10.74
N ARG A 5 -1.43 25.44 -11.68
CA ARG A 5 -0.12 25.90 -12.16
C ARG A 5 -0.20 27.24 -12.90
N SER A 6 -1.24 27.46 -13.72
CA SER A 6 -1.45 28.71 -14.43
C SER A 6 -1.79 29.87 -13.48
N HIS A 7 -2.22 29.56 -12.26
CA HIS A 7 -2.53 30.52 -11.21
C HIS A 7 -1.40 30.66 -10.18
N HIS A 8 -0.24 30.04 -10.41
CA HIS A 8 0.90 30.03 -9.49
C HIS A 8 0.53 29.60 -8.06
N THR A 9 -0.43 28.67 -7.94
CA THR A 9 -0.91 28.15 -6.66
C THR A 9 -0.57 26.66 -6.52
N VAL A 10 -0.64 26.15 -5.30
CA VAL A 10 -0.50 24.73 -4.99
C VAL A 10 -1.73 24.31 -4.19
N PRO A 11 -2.44 23.24 -4.57
CA PRO A 11 -3.61 22.74 -3.86
C PRO A 11 -3.18 22.00 -2.56
N SER A 12 -2.44 22.71 -1.71
CA SER A 12 -1.79 22.18 -0.52
C SER A 12 -2.78 21.55 0.46
N ARG A 13 -3.97 22.11 0.62
CA ARG A 13 -5.00 21.57 1.53
C ARG A 13 -5.47 20.18 1.09
N GLY A 14 -5.76 20.02 -0.20
CA GLY A 14 -6.19 18.73 -0.78
C GLY A 14 -5.09 17.67 -0.70
N LEU A 15 -3.86 18.02 -1.11
CA LEU A 15 -2.70 17.12 -1.03
C LEU A 15 -2.41 16.68 0.42
N ARG A 16 -2.47 17.62 1.36
CA ARG A 16 -2.28 17.34 2.78
C ARG A 16 -3.29 16.32 3.29
N ILE A 17 -4.59 16.55 3.03
CA ILE A 17 -5.66 15.65 3.46
C ILE A 17 -5.51 14.27 2.80
N ALA A 18 -5.26 14.22 1.49
CA ALA A 18 -5.04 12.97 0.78
C ALA A 18 -3.90 12.14 1.40
N ARG A 19 -2.80 12.78 1.78
CA ARG A 19 -1.68 12.11 2.46
C ARG A 19 -2.03 11.64 3.86
N MET A 20 -2.77 12.43 4.63
CA MET A 20 -3.24 12.04 5.97
C MET A 20 -4.13 10.79 5.88
N MET A 21 -5.08 10.75 4.93
CA MET A 21 -5.90 9.58 4.66
C MET A 21 -5.04 8.37 4.26
N GLY A 22 -4.03 8.59 3.41
CA GLY A 22 -3.06 7.55 3.04
C GLY A 22 -2.41 6.94 4.28
N HIS A 23 -1.89 7.75 5.20
CA HIS A 23 -1.26 7.25 6.43
C HIS A 23 -2.22 6.48 7.34
N ILE A 24 -3.47 6.93 7.47
CA ILE A 24 -4.48 6.21 8.25
C ILE A 24 -4.75 4.83 7.62
N THR A 25 -4.79 4.76 6.29
CA THR A 25 -5.12 3.53 5.58
C THR A 25 -3.93 2.57 5.39
N TYR A 26 -2.69 3.02 5.60
CA TYR A 26 -1.50 2.18 5.48
C TYR A 26 -1.17 1.43 6.78
N LEU A 27 -1.55 1.97 7.91
CA LEU A 27 -1.23 1.41 9.22
C LEU A 27 -2.36 0.50 9.72
N ALA A 28 -2.01 -0.54 10.44
CA ALA A 28 -2.97 -1.35 11.18
C ALA A 28 -3.42 -0.64 12.46
N GLU A 29 -4.63 -0.96 12.93
CA GLU A 29 -5.19 -0.42 14.17
C GLU A 29 -4.24 -0.60 15.36
N ASP A 30 -3.74 -1.82 15.55
CA ASP A 30 -2.78 -2.14 16.61
C ASP A 30 -1.50 -1.29 16.53
N GLY A 31 -0.99 -1.05 15.32
CA GLY A 31 0.20 -0.24 15.08
C GLY A 31 -0.02 1.22 15.46
N LEU A 32 -1.16 1.78 15.05
CA LEU A 32 -1.56 3.15 15.42
C LEU A 32 -1.81 3.27 16.93
N GLY A 33 -2.52 2.30 17.51
CA GLY A 33 -2.83 2.26 18.94
C GLY A 33 -1.56 2.21 19.80
N LYS A 34 -0.61 1.34 19.45
CA LYS A 34 0.67 1.22 20.18
C LYS A 34 1.54 2.47 20.04
N LYS A 35 1.52 3.10 18.85
CA LYS A 35 2.39 4.25 18.58
C LYS A 35 1.87 5.55 19.20
N PHE A 36 0.57 5.77 19.13
CA PHE A 36 -0.03 7.04 19.52
C PHE A 36 -1.05 6.91 20.64
N GLY A 37 -1.88 5.88 20.64
CA GLY A 37 -2.95 5.69 21.62
C GLY A 37 -3.76 6.98 21.81
N ARG A 38 -3.85 7.44 23.04
CA ARG A 38 -4.43 8.73 23.44
C ARG A 38 -3.39 9.69 23.98
N ILE A 39 -2.17 9.63 23.50
CA ILE A 39 -1.06 10.47 23.97
C ILE A 39 -1.33 11.92 23.58
N LEU A 40 -1.35 12.79 24.60
CA LEU A 40 -1.47 14.25 24.44
C LEU A 40 -0.10 14.87 24.17
N LYS A 41 -0.08 15.98 23.48
CA LYS A 41 1.13 16.79 23.26
C LYS A 41 1.50 17.68 24.46
N SER A 42 0.58 17.88 25.38
CA SER A 42 0.74 18.71 26.57
C SER A 42 0.18 17.99 27.81
N ASP A 43 0.45 18.52 28.99
CA ASP A 43 0.09 17.90 30.27
C ASP A 43 -1.43 17.80 30.54
N GLY A 44 -2.28 18.27 29.63
CA GLY A 44 -3.73 18.18 29.78
C GLY A 44 -4.50 18.62 28.54
N TYR A 45 -5.81 18.39 28.59
CA TYR A 45 -6.72 18.80 27.53
C TYR A 45 -6.86 20.33 27.50
N GLN A 46 -6.72 20.88 26.30
CA GLN A 46 -6.88 22.33 26.06
C GLN A 46 -8.31 22.69 25.67
N TYR A 47 -9.15 21.69 25.32
CA TYR A 47 -10.54 21.87 24.84
C TYR A 47 -10.68 22.87 23.67
N GLY A 48 -9.63 22.98 22.88
CA GLY A 48 -9.57 23.90 21.74
C GLY A 48 -9.73 23.17 20.39
N TYR A 49 -9.61 23.93 19.32
CA TYR A 49 -9.59 23.41 17.95
C TYR A 49 -8.17 23.22 17.39
N GLY A 50 -7.17 23.34 18.25
CA GLY A 50 -5.76 23.09 17.92
C GLY A 50 -5.41 21.62 17.86
N VAL A 51 -4.11 21.35 17.72
CA VAL A 51 -3.56 19.99 17.77
C VAL A 51 -3.34 19.61 19.23
N GLU A 52 -4.07 18.64 19.73
CA GLU A 52 -3.96 18.18 21.13
C GLU A 52 -3.30 16.80 21.24
N PHE A 53 -3.50 15.92 20.27
CA PHE A 53 -2.98 14.55 20.29
C PHE A 53 -1.75 14.38 19.40
N GLU A 54 -0.87 13.46 19.79
CA GLU A 54 0.34 13.12 19.00
C GLU A 54 -0.02 12.59 17.61
N VAL A 55 -1.10 11.82 17.46
CA VAL A 55 -1.56 11.32 16.16
C VAL A 55 -1.94 12.46 15.22
N GLU A 56 -2.56 13.54 15.71
CA GLU A 56 -2.90 14.71 14.88
C GLU A 56 -1.64 15.41 14.38
N SER A 57 -0.67 15.60 15.31
CA SER A 57 0.63 16.19 14.97
C SER A 57 1.35 15.39 13.90
N TYR A 58 1.40 14.07 14.06
CA TYR A 58 2.00 13.16 13.10
C TYR A 58 1.34 13.25 11.72
N LEU A 59 0.01 13.18 11.66
CA LEU A 59 -0.72 13.22 10.39
C LEU A 59 -0.52 14.55 9.68
N ARG A 60 -0.60 15.67 10.39
CA ARG A 60 -0.35 17.01 9.84
C ARG A 60 1.06 17.14 9.29
N TYR A 61 2.06 16.68 10.05
CA TYR A 61 3.46 16.69 9.61
C TYR A 61 3.66 15.89 8.31
N GLN A 62 3.07 14.68 8.22
CA GLN A 62 3.16 13.87 7.01
C GLN A 62 2.46 14.52 5.82
N GLY A 63 1.33 15.16 6.06
CA GLY A 63 0.61 15.93 5.05
C GLY A 63 1.44 17.11 4.54
N ASP A 64 2.02 17.89 5.44
CA ASP A 64 2.86 19.05 5.09
C ASP A 64 4.09 18.65 4.28
N LYS A 65 4.81 17.62 4.71
CA LYS A 65 5.94 17.06 3.95
C LYS A 65 5.56 16.64 2.53
N PHE A 66 4.38 16.08 2.36
CA PHE A 66 3.93 15.60 1.05
C PHE A 66 3.67 16.74 0.06
N VAL A 67 3.13 17.85 0.52
CA VAL A 67 2.84 19.04 -0.33
C VAL A 67 4.08 19.54 -1.08
N GLY A 68 5.23 19.53 -0.42
CA GLY A 68 6.48 19.99 -1.04
C GLY A 68 7.14 18.96 -1.98
N ARG A 69 6.64 17.72 -2.00
CA ARG A 69 7.27 16.60 -2.72
C ARG A 69 6.44 16.05 -3.86
N PHE A 70 5.14 16.33 -3.88
CA PHE A 70 4.23 15.68 -4.81
C PHE A 70 3.32 16.66 -5.53
N ASP A 71 3.09 16.40 -6.81
CA ASP A 71 2.20 17.19 -7.65
C ASP A 71 0.76 16.64 -7.59
N ALA A 72 -0.21 17.52 -7.44
CA ALA A 72 -1.60 17.11 -7.27
C ALA A 72 -2.20 16.49 -8.54
N ASN A 73 -1.86 16.99 -9.73
CA ASN A 73 -2.34 16.39 -10.97
C ASN A 73 -1.74 15.00 -11.17
N THR A 74 -0.46 14.82 -10.84
CA THR A 74 0.18 13.50 -10.84
C THR A 74 -0.51 12.55 -9.86
N TYR A 75 -0.85 13.03 -8.65
CA TYR A 75 -1.57 12.22 -7.68
C TYR A 75 -2.93 11.76 -8.22
N LEU A 76 -3.71 12.67 -8.81
CA LEU A 76 -5.00 12.34 -9.43
C LEU A 76 -4.84 11.39 -10.61
N LEU A 77 -3.83 11.59 -11.45
CA LEU A 77 -3.56 10.70 -12.58
C LEU A 77 -3.23 9.28 -12.12
N MET A 78 -2.39 9.14 -11.09
CA MET A 78 -2.05 7.83 -10.53
C MET A 78 -3.25 7.12 -9.90
N THR A 79 -4.11 7.86 -9.16
CA THR A 79 -5.35 7.27 -8.64
C THR A 79 -6.27 6.82 -9.76
N LYS A 80 -6.42 7.60 -10.83
CA LYS A 80 -7.22 7.19 -12.00
C LYS A 80 -6.64 5.99 -12.73
N ALA A 81 -5.32 5.91 -12.87
CA ALA A 81 -4.68 4.75 -13.48
C ALA A 81 -4.97 3.47 -12.67
N LEU A 82 -4.94 3.56 -11.33
CA LEU A 82 -5.31 2.45 -10.46
C LEU A 82 -6.81 2.10 -10.53
N ASP A 83 -7.69 3.12 -10.57
CA ASP A 83 -9.15 2.92 -10.67
C ASP A 83 -9.55 2.18 -11.94
N TYR A 84 -8.86 2.45 -13.06
CA TYR A 84 -9.16 1.84 -14.37
C TYR A 84 -8.39 0.56 -14.63
N PHE A 85 -7.43 0.21 -13.77
CA PHE A 85 -6.65 -1.01 -13.94
C PHE A 85 -7.49 -2.24 -13.60
N ASP A 86 -7.93 -2.94 -14.65
CA ASP A 86 -8.58 -4.25 -14.57
C ASP A 86 -7.92 -5.20 -15.58
N PRO A 87 -6.97 -6.05 -15.13
CA PRO A 87 -6.28 -6.96 -16.04
C PRO A 87 -7.20 -8.03 -16.66
N ALA A 88 -8.39 -8.21 -16.11
CA ALA A 88 -9.36 -9.19 -16.61
C ALA A 88 -10.42 -8.58 -17.54
N ALA A 89 -10.49 -7.26 -17.70
CA ALA A 89 -11.53 -6.57 -18.47
C ALA A 89 -11.66 -7.13 -19.89
N ASP A 90 -10.55 -7.24 -20.63
CA ASP A 90 -10.52 -7.72 -22.02
C ASP A 90 -10.69 -9.25 -22.13
N TYR A 91 -10.76 -9.95 -20.99
CA TYR A 91 -10.89 -11.41 -20.90
C TYR A 91 -12.24 -11.86 -20.33
N GLY A 92 -13.26 -11.00 -20.42
CA GLY A 92 -14.59 -11.27 -19.87
C GLY A 92 -14.60 -11.38 -18.35
N HIS A 93 -13.81 -10.54 -17.69
CA HIS A 93 -13.59 -10.52 -16.23
C HIS A 93 -13.08 -11.85 -15.64
N ASN A 94 -12.38 -12.63 -16.46
CA ASN A 94 -11.78 -13.89 -16.03
C ASN A 94 -10.26 -13.73 -15.84
N LEU A 95 -9.83 -13.64 -14.61
CA LEU A 95 -8.42 -13.43 -14.26
C LEU A 95 -7.54 -14.61 -14.71
N THR A 96 -8.05 -15.84 -14.67
CA THR A 96 -7.31 -17.03 -15.15
C THR A 96 -6.96 -16.89 -16.63
N ARG A 97 -7.93 -16.45 -17.46
CA ARG A 97 -7.68 -16.19 -18.89
C ARG A 97 -6.71 -15.04 -19.13
N ALA A 98 -6.79 -13.99 -18.31
CA ALA A 98 -5.89 -12.84 -18.38
C ALA A 98 -4.42 -13.22 -18.18
N VAL A 99 -4.14 -14.23 -17.35
CA VAL A 99 -2.77 -14.68 -17.05
C VAL A 99 -2.33 -15.92 -17.84
N GLU A 100 -3.19 -16.45 -18.70
CA GLU A 100 -2.96 -17.71 -19.43
C GLU A 100 -1.69 -17.70 -20.29
N ASN A 101 -1.39 -16.59 -20.92
CA ASN A 101 -0.24 -16.43 -21.81
C ASN A 101 1.04 -15.90 -21.10
N VAL A 102 0.97 -15.65 -19.82
CA VAL A 102 2.13 -15.13 -19.06
C VAL A 102 3.17 -16.22 -18.87
N GLN A 103 4.44 -15.88 -19.12
CA GLN A 103 5.58 -16.80 -18.98
C GLN A 103 6.38 -16.59 -17.68
N ALA A 104 6.06 -15.55 -16.91
CA ALA A 104 6.76 -15.21 -15.69
C ALA A 104 6.52 -16.24 -14.57
N LYS A 105 7.51 -16.37 -13.69
CA LYS A 105 7.34 -16.99 -12.39
C LYS A 105 6.88 -15.94 -11.38
N PHE A 106 5.99 -16.34 -10.49
CA PHE A 106 5.38 -15.42 -9.53
C PHE A 106 5.79 -15.73 -8.10
N PHE A 107 6.10 -14.70 -7.36
CA PHE A 107 6.13 -14.72 -5.91
C PHE A 107 5.10 -13.72 -5.39
N VAL A 108 4.13 -14.21 -4.66
CA VAL A 108 3.06 -13.39 -4.07
C VAL A 108 3.20 -13.44 -2.57
N ALA A 109 3.34 -12.30 -1.94
CA ALA A 109 3.35 -12.17 -0.49
C ALA A 109 2.18 -11.27 -0.06
N SER A 110 1.48 -11.65 1.00
CA SER A 110 0.48 -10.83 1.65
C SER A 110 0.76 -10.74 3.15
N PHE A 111 0.21 -9.70 3.79
CA PHE A 111 0.40 -9.44 5.21
C PHE A 111 -0.95 -9.45 5.91
N SER A 112 -1.05 -10.15 7.03
CA SER A 112 -2.33 -10.48 7.67
C SER A 112 -3.19 -9.26 8.04
N THR A 113 -2.59 -8.11 8.28
CA THR A 113 -3.30 -6.87 8.65
C THR A 113 -3.33 -5.82 7.52
N ASP A 114 -2.87 -6.17 6.33
CA ASP A 114 -3.02 -5.29 5.15
C ASP A 114 -4.47 -5.36 4.66
N TRP A 115 -5.25 -4.35 4.98
CA TRP A 115 -6.64 -4.27 4.57
C TRP A 115 -6.84 -3.56 3.22
N ARG A 116 -5.81 -2.93 2.67
CA ARG A 116 -5.81 -2.35 1.31
C ARG A 116 -5.59 -3.41 0.24
N PHE A 117 -4.56 -4.23 0.43
CA PHE A 117 -4.24 -5.39 -0.40
C PHE A 117 -4.37 -6.65 0.44
N SER A 118 -5.61 -6.95 0.81
CA SER A 118 -5.90 -8.01 1.78
C SER A 118 -5.40 -9.37 1.29
N PRO A 119 -5.04 -10.30 2.21
CA PRO A 119 -4.69 -11.66 1.88
C PRO A 119 -5.71 -12.34 0.98
N GLN A 120 -7.00 -12.03 1.16
CA GLN A 120 -8.07 -12.56 0.32
C GLN A 120 -7.89 -12.19 -1.16
N ARG A 121 -7.51 -10.94 -1.47
CA ARG A 121 -7.24 -10.50 -2.85
C ARG A 121 -6.01 -11.16 -3.44
N SER A 122 -4.97 -11.34 -2.62
CA SER A 122 -3.80 -12.12 -3.02
C SER A 122 -4.14 -13.58 -3.32
N HIS A 123 -5.03 -14.20 -2.53
CA HIS A 123 -5.53 -15.56 -2.80
C HIS A 123 -6.29 -15.65 -4.11
N GLU A 124 -7.10 -14.65 -4.50
CA GLU A 124 -7.78 -14.62 -5.79
C GLU A 124 -6.78 -14.67 -6.94
N LEU A 125 -5.73 -13.85 -6.88
CA LEU A 125 -4.64 -13.86 -7.86
C LEU A 125 -3.92 -15.22 -7.90
N VAL A 126 -3.54 -15.76 -6.75
CA VAL A 126 -2.83 -17.05 -6.64
C VAL A 126 -3.68 -18.19 -7.21
N LYS A 127 -4.98 -18.23 -6.91
CA LYS A 127 -5.92 -19.21 -7.47
C LYS A 127 -5.99 -19.11 -9.00
N ALA A 128 -6.04 -17.91 -9.55
CA ALA A 128 -6.06 -17.71 -10.99
C ALA A 128 -4.76 -18.18 -11.65
N LEU A 129 -3.61 -17.89 -11.05
CA LEU A 129 -2.30 -18.35 -11.52
C LEU A 129 -2.18 -19.87 -11.49
N ILE A 130 -2.64 -20.53 -10.41
CA ILE A 130 -2.65 -22.00 -10.30
C ILE A 130 -3.58 -22.60 -11.37
N ALA A 131 -4.79 -22.07 -11.55
CA ALA A 131 -5.73 -22.52 -12.56
C ALA A 131 -5.19 -22.37 -13.99
N ALA A 132 -4.40 -21.35 -14.25
CA ALA A 132 -3.68 -21.14 -15.49
C ALA A 132 -2.35 -21.93 -15.59
N GLN A 133 -2.08 -22.83 -14.64
CA GLN A 133 -0.86 -23.67 -14.57
C GLN A 133 0.44 -22.84 -14.55
N LYS A 134 0.42 -21.67 -13.91
CA LYS A 134 1.61 -20.80 -13.78
C LYS A 134 2.45 -21.18 -12.57
N SER A 135 3.76 -20.96 -12.68
CA SER A 135 4.68 -21.13 -11.55
C SER A 135 4.44 -20.02 -10.53
N VAL A 136 3.86 -20.34 -9.41
CA VAL A 136 3.56 -19.38 -8.34
C VAL A 136 3.97 -19.94 -6.98
N GLN A 137 4.60 -19.08 -6.18
CA GLN A 137 4.85 -19.32 -4.75
C GLN A 137 4.10 -18.25 -3.96
N TYR A 138 3.48 -18.64 -2.86
CA TYR A 138 2.70 -17.74 -2.03
C TYR A 138 3.08 -17.86 -0.56
N ILE A 139 3.14 -16.73 0.13
CA ILE A 139 3.27 -16.66 1.57
C ILE A 139 2.32 -15.63 2.15
N GLU A 140 1.66 -15.97 3.25
CA GLU A 140 0.98 -15.00 4.11
C GLU A 140 1.81 -14.78 5.37
N VAL A 141 2.27 -13.54 5.55
CA VAL A 141 3.10 -13.14 6.68
C VAL A 141 2.20 -12.56 7.77
N LYS A 142 2.30 -13.09 8.98
CA LYS A 142 1.63 -12.52 10.15
C LYS A 142 2.33 -11.23 10.56
N SER A 143 1.66 -10.10 10.41
CA SER A 143 2.18 -8.78 10.74
C SER A 143 1.09 -7.89 11.32
N ASN A 144 1.46 -6.93 12.14
CA ASN A 144 0.59 -5.88 12.69
C ASN A 144 0.96 -4.47 12.17
N HIS A 145 1.71 -4.41 11.06
CA HIS A 145 2.16 -3.16 10.46
C HIS A 145 1.29 -2.67 9.30
N GLY A 146 0.20 -3.38 9.00
CA GLY A 146 -0.71 -3.00 7.90
C GLY A 146 -0.06 -3.11 6.54
N HIS A 147 -0.38 -2.16 5.66
CA HIS A 147 0.16 -2.11 4.30
C HIS A 147 1.69 -1.89 4.26
N ASP A 148 2.24 -1.14 5.22
CA ASP A 148 3.67 -0.83 5.27
C ASP A 148 4.52 -2.02 5.77
N ALA A 149 3.91 -3.17 6.08
CA ALA A 149 4.59 -4.36 6.61
C ALA A 149 5.74 -4.86 5.71
N PHE A 150 5.62 -4.72 4.38
CA PHE A 150 6.67 -5.13 3.45
C PHE A 150 7.95 -4.28 3.52
N LEU A 151 7.88 -3.11 4.16
CA LEU A 151 9.01 -2.22 4.42
C LEU A 151 9.72 -2.53 5.74
N MET A 152 9.13 -3.40 6.57
CA MET A 152 9.67 -3.75 7.87
C MET A 152 10.58 -4.97 7.79
N GLU A 153 11.51 -5.08 8.76
CA GLU A 153 12.39 -6.23 8.90
C GLU A 153 11.61 -7.41 9.51
N ASP A 154 10.96 -8.19 8.64
CA ASP A 154 10.33 -9.46 9.01
C ASP A 154 11.17 -10.61 8.48
N GLU A 155 11.69 -11.44 9.40
CA GLU A 155 12.58 -12.54 9.03
C GLU A 155 11.92 -13.61 8.14
N ALA A 156 10.63 -13.89 8.36
CA ALA A 156 9.92 -14.90 7.57
C ALA A 156 9.74 -14.42 6.13
N TYR A 157 9.37 -13.16 5.96
CA TYR A 157 9.25 -12.51 4.67
C TYR A 157 10.61 -12.47 3.94
N ILE A 158 11.65 -11.95 4.60
CA ILE A 158 13.00 -11.83 4.01
C ILE A 158 13.53 -13.19 3.57
N ARG A 159 13.40 -14.23 4.42
CA ARG A 159 13.82 -15.60 4.09
C ARG A 159 13.05 -16.18 2.91
N ALA A 160 11.74 -15.95 2.83
CA ALA A 160 10.92 -16.41 1.71
C ALA A 160 11.32 -15.75 0.38
N VAL A 161 11.53 -14.44 0.38
CA VAL A 161 12.03 -13.69 -0.79
C VAL A 161 13.39 -14.23 -1.22
N ALA A 162 14.33 -14.36 -0.28
CA ALA A 162 15.67 -14.86 -0.56
C ALA A 162 15.65 -16.30 -1.14
N ALA A 163 14.83 -17.18 -0.58
CA ALA A 163 14.67 -18.56 -1.08
C ALA A 163 14.10 -18.57 -2.50
N TYR A 164 13.06 -17.76 -2.75
CA TYR A 164 12.48 -17.64 -4.10
C TYR A 164 13.52 -17.13 -5.11
N MET A 165 14.22 -16.04 -4.80
CA MET A 165 15.22 -15.46 -5.69
C MET A 165 16.36 -16.42 -5.98
N ASN A 166 16.84 -17.16 -4.98
CA ASN A 166 17.86 -18.19 -5.16
C ASN A 166 17.39 -19.32 -6.09
N ASN A 167 16.12 -19.74 -5.99
CA ASN A 167 15.57 -20.75 -6.88
C ASN A 167 15.45 -20.25 -8.32
N VAL A 168 14.96 -19.02 -8.51
CA VAL A 168 14.88 -18.40 -9.84
C VAL A 168 16.28 -18.27 -10.45
N TYR A 169 17.27 -17.80 -9.67
CA TYR A 169 18.65 -17.67 -10.12
C TYR A 169 19.23 -19.00 -10.60
N LYS A 170 19.05 -20.10 -9.82
CA LYS A 170 19.50 -21.44 -10.22
C LYS A 170 18.85 -21.92 -11.51
N ASP A 171 17.58 -21.59 -11.72
CA ASP A 171 16.88 -21.97 -12.94
C ASP A 171 17.35 -21.20 -14.17
N CYS A 172 17.81 -19.97 -13.99
CA CYS A 172 18.41 -19.18 -15.06
C CYS A 172 19.85 -19.62 -15.45
N GLN A 173 20.48 -20.47 -14.62
CA GLN A 173 21.83 -20.99 -14.89
C GLN A 173 21.80 -22.32 -15.66
N LYS A 174 20.62 -22.91 -15.84
CA LYS A 174 20.41 -24.14 -16.63
C LYS A 174 20.12 -23.83 -18.07
#